data_2a7241a9b7230d368240bed92e5a73ef
#
_entry.id   2a7241a9b7230d368240bed92e5a73ef
#
_cell.length_a   1.000
_cell.length_b   1.000
_cell.length_c   1.000
_cell.angle_alpha   90.00
_cell.angle_beta   90.00
_cell.angle_gamma   90.00
#
_symmetry.space_group_name_H-M   'P 1'
#
loop_
_entity.id
_entity.type
_entity.pdbx_description
1 polymer ?
#
loop_
_entity_poly.entity_id
_entity_poly.type
_entity_poly.pdbx_seq_one_letter_code
_entity_poly.pdbx_strand_id
1 'polypeptide(L)'
;MISIDVVSDNNLWNKKIKKKVFFNTLVKLFPKKYRFIGKKINLSVLLSDNKNIKKLNKSFRNKNKSTDVLSFPFEKKLNLKKNTYLGDIVISYTFMNNPKNISNLDFKDKVTKIFIHGFLHLLGHDHVKLKDFKRMNQEEEKIYKFIKIKSEKIA
;
A
#
# COMPACT_ATOMS: atom_id res chain seq x y z
N MET A 1 16.37 0.61 5.11
CA MET A 1 15.51 1.42 4.25
C MET A 1 14.59 0.52 3.43
N ILE A 2 13.43 1.02 3.07
CA ILE A 2 12.42 0.26 2.33
C ILE A 2 12.70 0.35 0.83
N SER A 3 12.65 -0.80 0.15
CA SER A 3 12.70 -0.91 -1.30
C SER A 3 11.46 -1.68 -1.78
N ILE A 4 10.81 -1.17 -2.82
CA ILE A 4 9.55 -1.72 -3.33
C ILE A 4 9.73 -2.19 -4.76
N ASP A 5 9.43 -3.47 -5.00
CA ASP A 5 9.30 -4.02 -6.34
C ASP A 5 7.87 -3.83 -6.81
N VAL A 6 7.70 -3.12 -7.92
CA VAL A 6 6.37 -2.80 -8.45
C VAL A 6 6.19 -3.48 -9.80
N VAL A 7 5.16 -4.30 -9.89
CA VAL A 7 4.74 -4.93 -11.14
C VAL A 7 3.29 -4.59 -11.43
N SER A 8 2.89 -4.68 -12.70
CA SER A 8 1.55 -4.35 -13.14
C SER A 8 1.05 -5.41 -14.11
N ASP A 9 -0.15 -5.90 -13.91
CA ASP A 9 -0.83 -6.79 -14.85
C ASP A 9 -1.96 -6.09 -15.60
N ASN A 10 -2.04 -4.76 -15.48
CA ASN A 10 -3.01 -3.93 -16.19
C ASN A 10 -2.35 -2.63 -16.65
N ASN A 11 -2.30 -2.41 -17.95
CA ASN A 11 -1.59 -1.28 -18.58
C ASN A 11 -2.20 0.09 -18.29
N LEU A 12 -3.44 0.16 -17.80
CA LEU A 12 -4.10 1.41 -17.46
C LEU A 12 -3.34 2.18 -16.35
N TRP A 13 -2.66 1.47 -15.49
CA TRP A 13 -1.83 2.08 -14.44
C TRP A 13 -0.73 2.98 -14.99
N ASN A 14 -0.16 2.62 -16.14
CA ASN A 14 0.98 3.34 -16.73
C ASN A 14 0.63 4.78 -17.13
N LYS A 15 -0.64 5.05 -17.40
CA LYS A 15 -1.13 6.39 -17.75
C LYS A 15 -1.33 7.27 -16.51
N LYS A 16 -1.39 6.69 -15.33
CA LYS A 16 -1.75 7.38 -14.10
C LYS A 16 -0.55 7.64 -13.19
N ILE A 17 0.36 6.67 -13.09
CA ILE A 17 1.53 6.76 -12.21
C ILE A 17 2.77 6.17 -12.87
N LYS A 18 3.92 6.71 -12.50
CA LYS A 18 5.23 6.10 -12.80
C LYS A 18 5.52 5.10 -11.68
N LYS A 19 5.12 3.86 -11.88
CA LYS A 19 5.00 2.85 -10.82
C LYS A 19 6.22 2.70 -9.92
N LYS A 20 7.43 2.55 -10.47
CA LYS A 20 8.65 2.38 -9.65
C LYS A 20 8.97 3.61 -8.82
N VAL A 21 8.89 4.78 -9.43
CA VAL A 21 9.24 6.06 -8.80
C VAL A 21 8.21 6.41 -7.72
N PHE A 22 6.93 6.24 -8.01
CA PHE A 22 5.84 6.65 -7.13
C PHE A 22 5.97 6.02 -5.73
N PHE A 23 5.98 4.70 -5.66
CA PHE A 23 5.99 3.99 -4.36
C PHE A 23 7.31 4.15 -3.61
N ASN A 24 8.44 4.12 -4.31
CA ASN A 24 9.74 4.30 -3.67
C ASN A 24 9.92 5.74 -3.16
N THR A 25 9.31 6.73 -3.81
CA THR A 25 9.28 8.10 -3.32
C THR A 25 8.42 8.23 -2.07
N LEU A 26 7.24 7.58 -2.06
CA LEU A 26 6.35 7.60 -0.89
C LEU A 26 7.05 7.12 0.38
N VAL A 27 7.71 5.98 0.32
CA VAL A 27 8.34 5.41 1.53
C VAL A 27 9.50 6.25 2.04
N LYS A 28 10.17 7.02 1.20
CA LYS A 28 11.17 8.00 1.62
C LYS A 28 10.56 9.16 2.40
N LEU A 29 9.28 9.43 2.17
CA LEU A 29 8.54 10.49 2.85
C LEU A 29 7.86 10.01 4.14
N PHE A 30 7.95 8.74 4.46
CA PHE A 30 7.36 8.17 5.68
C PHE A 30 8.01 8.78 6.94
N PRO A 31 7.29 8.83 8.07
CA PRO A 31 7.91 9.17 9.35
C PRO A 31 9.09 8.25 9.66
N LYS A 32 10.07 8.76 10.38
CA LYS A 32 11.30 8.03 10.72
C LYS A 32 11.04 6.64 11.29
N LYS A 33 10.01 6.50 12.11
CA LYS A 33 9.57 5.22 12.70
C LYS A 33 9.35 4.12 11.65
N TYR A 34 8.85 4.50 10.47
CA TYR A 34 8.48 3.56 9.40
C TYR A 34 9.49 3.49 8.25
N ARG A 35 10.65 4.14 8.38
CA ARG A 35 11.69 4.07 7.34
C ARG A 35 12.71 2.96 7.55
N PHE A 36 12.74 2.37 8.74
CA PHE A 36 13.63 1.25 9.09
C PHE A 36 15.09 1.49 8.69
N ILE A 37 15.63 2.64 9.10
CA ILE A 37 17.02 3.02 8.83
C ILE A 37 17.97 1.98 9.42
N GLY A 38 18.99 1.56 8.63
CA GLY A 38 19.94 0.52 9.05
C GLY A 38 19.49 -0.90 8.74
N LYS A 39 18.29 -1.08 8.17
CA LYS A 39 17.77 -2.37 7.74
C LYS A 39 17.42 -2.33 6.25
N LYS A 40 17.47 -3.47 5.57
CA LYS A 40 16.96 -3.65 4.22
C LYS A 40 15.59 -4.29 4.32
N ILE A 41 14.56 -3.51 4.04
CA ILE A 41 13.18 -3.97 4.09
C ILE A 41 12.62 -3.93 2.67
N ASN A 42 12.14 -5.07 2.20
CA ASN A 42 11.58 -5.21 0.87
C ASN A 42 10.10 -5.60 0.95
N LEU A 43 9.34 -5.11 0.01
CA LEU A 43 7.96 -5.55 -0.22
C LEU A 43 7.65 -5.43 -1.71
N SER A 44 6.59 -6.10 -2.15
CA SER A 44 6.13 -6.05 -3.53
C SER A 44 4.75 -5.41 -3.62
N VAL A 45 4.53 -4.64 -4.68
CA VAL A 45 3.23 -4.09 -5.02
C VAL A 45 2.83 -4.60 -6.40
N LEU A 46 1.67 -5.24 -6.49
CA LEU A 46 1.04 -5.62 -7.74
C LEU A 46 -0.08 -4.64 -8.04
N LEU A 47 0.05 -3.91 -9.15
CA LEU A 47 -0.97 -2.99 -9.65
C LEU A 47 -1.87 -3.76 -10.61
N SER A 48 -3.08 -4.08 -10.15
CA SER A 48 -4.01 -5.01 -10.80
C SER A 48 -5.36 -4.36 -11.08
N ASP A 49 -6.38 -5.16 -11.27
CA ASP A 49 -7.76 -4.75 -11.52
C ASP A 49 -8.75 -5.63 -10.72
N ASN A 50 -10.04 -5.30 -10.82
CA ASN A 50 -11.09 -6.03 -10.10
C ASN A 50 -11.16 -7.51 -10.45
N LYS A 51 -10.97 -7.85 -11.73
CA LYS A 51 -11.06 -9.24 -12.20
C LYS A 51 -10.00 -10.11 -11.53
N ASN A 52 -8.76 -9.63 -11.54
CA ASN A 52 -7.64 -10.38 -10.98
C ASN A 52 -7.65 -10.38 -9.45
N ILE A 53 -7.99 -9.25 -8.84
CA ILE A 53 -8.05 -9.18 -7.36
C ILE A 53 -9.17 -10.05 -6.79
N LYS A 54 -10.29 -10.19 -7.52
CA LYS A 54 -11.37 -11.11 -7.16
C LYS A 54 -10.89 -12.56 -7.15
N LYS A 55 -10.11 -12.95 -8.15
CA LYS A 55 -9.51 -14.29 -8.22
C LYS A 55 -8.58 -14.55 -7.03
N LEU A 56 -7.72 -13.60 -6.72
CA LEU A 56 -6.80 -13.70 -5.58
C LEU A 56 -7.56 -13.77 -4.25
N ASN A 57 -8.58 -12.96 -4.09
CA ASN A 57 -9.40 -12.94 -2.88
C ASN A 57 -10.12 -14.28 -2.67
N LYS A 58 -10.63 -14.88 -3.75
CA LYS A 58 -11.24 -16.20 -3.71
C LYS A 58 -10.23 -17.29 -3.36
N SER A 59 -9.07 -17.29 -4.02
CA SER A 59 -8.04 -18.34 -3.85
C SER A 59 -7.40 -18.33 -2.47
N PHE A 60 -7.09 -17.13 -1.93
CA PHE A 60 -6.30 -16.99 -0.71
C PHE A 60 -7.12 -16.65 0.53
N ARG A 61 -8.31 -16.09 0.38
CA ARG A 61 -9.16 -15.67 1.50
C ARG A 61 -10.55 -16.29 1.47
N ASN A 62 -10.84 -17.11 0.48
CA ASN A 62 -12.14 -17.77 0.27
C ASN A 62 -13.31 -16.78 0.17
N LYS A 63 -13.05 -15.59 -0.41
CA LYS A 63 -14.05 -14.54 -0.63
C LYS A 63 -14.18 -14.27 -2.12
N ASN A 64 -15.32 -14.65 -2.70
CA ASN A 64 -15.58 -14.48 -4.14
C ASN A 64 -16.08 -13.07 -4.45
N LYS A 65 -15.27 -12.06 -4.18
CA LYS A 65 -15.59 -10.65 -4.46
C LYS A 65 -14.32 -9.84 -4.72
N SER A 66 -14.46 -8.75 -5.48
CA SER A 66 -13.40 -7.76 -5.66
C SER A 66 -13.26 -6.89 -4.40
N THR A 67 -12.10 -6.27 -4.24
CA THR A 67 -11.80 -5.33 -3.17
C THR A 67 -10.79 -4.31 -3.70
N ASP A 68 -10.60 -3.22 -2.97
CA ASP A 68 -9.66 -2.17 -3.33
C ASP A 68 -8.20 -2.61 -3.15
N VAL A 69 -7.92 -3.37 -2.09
CA VAL A 69 -6.57 -3.80 -1.73
C VAL A 69 -6.59 -5.18 -1.07
N LEU A 70 -5.53 -5.95 -1.31
CA LEU A 70 -5.21 -7.16 -0.57
C LEU A 70 -3.78 -7.06 -0.06
N SER A 71 -3.56 -7.47 1.18
CA SER A 71 -2.23 -7.55 1.77
C SER A 71 -1.94 -8.99 2.19
N PHE A 72 -0.77 -9.48 1.78
CA PHE A 72 -0.32 -10.83 2.08
C PHE A 72 1.01 -10.74 2.84
N PRO A 73 0.97 -10.66 4.20
CA PRO A 73 2.19 -10.71 4.99
C PRO A 73 2.97 -12.00 4.69
N PHE A 74 4.27 -11.88 4.50
CA PHE A 74 5.12 -13.04 4.21
C PHE A 74 5.19 -13.99 5.41
N GLU A 75 5.25 -13.44 6.63
CA GLU A 75 5.24 -14.20 7.87
C GLU A 75 4.03 -13.81 8.72
N LYS A 76 3.42 -14.81 9.39
CA LYS A 76 2.27 -14.57 10.28
C LYS A 76 2.62 -13.64 11.43
N LYS A 77 3.85 -13.73 11.96
CA LYS A 77 4.34 -12.90 13.04
C LYS A 77 5.53 -12.11 12.54
N LEU A 78 5.41 -10.79 12.58
CA LEU A 78 6.47 -9.90 12.13
C LEU A 78 7.74 -10.07 12.97
N ASN A 79 8.85 -10.33 12.28
CA ASN A 79 10.17 -10.37 12.88
C ASN A 79 11.12 -9.59 11.98
N LEU A 80 11.36 -8.32 12.35
CA LEU A 80 12.21 -7.41 11.58
C LEU A 80 13.69 -7.74 11.81
N LYS A 81 14.29 -8.37 10.81
CA LYS A 81 15.72 -8.66 10.75
C LYS A 81 16.42 -7.59 9.91
N LYS A 82 17.75 -7.67 9.83
CA LYS A 82 18.56 -6.78 9.00
C LYS A 82 18.11 -6.79 7.52
N ASN A 83 17.72 -7.96 7.01
CA ASN A 83 17.11 -8.14 5.70
C ASN A 83 15.75 -8.82 5.90
N THR A 84 14.66 -8.12 5.55
CA THR A 84 13.31 -8.66 5.75
C THR A 84 12.46 -8.39 4.52
N TYR A 85 11.74 -9.42 4.07
CA TYR A 85 10.66 -9.30 3.09
C TYR A 85 9.33 -9.24 3.84
N LEU A 86 8.60 -8.12 3.71
CA LEU A 86 7.35 -7.91 4.44
C LEU A 86 6.17 -8.66 3.83
N GLY A 87 6.12 -8.75 2.52
CA GLY A 87 5.01 -9.38 1.82
C GLY A 87 4.57 -8.62 0.58
N ASP A 88 3.34 -8.90 0.14
CA ASP A 88 2.77 -8.37 -1.09
C ASP A 88 1.53 -7.52 -0.81
N ILE A 89 1.41 -6.43 -1.56
CA ILE A 89 0.21 -5.58 -1.58
C ILE A 89 -0.33 -5.60 -3.01
N VAL A 90 -1.62 -5.89 -3.18
CA VAL A 90 -2.30 -5.89 -4.48
C VAL A 90 -3.35 -4.79 -4.47
N ILE A 91 -3.31 -3.89 -5.46
CA ILE A 91 -4.21 -2.73 -5.53
C ILE A 91 -5.03 -2.82 -6.82
N SER A 92 -6.36 -2.57 -6.72
CA SER A 92 -7.25 -2.58 -7.87
C SER A 92 -7.37 -1.22 -8.52
N TYR A 93 -7.01 -1.14 -9.81
CA TYR A 93 -7.19 0.06 -10.62
C TYR A 93 -8.66 0.52 -10.63
N THR A 94 -9.60 -0.41 -10.73
CA THR A 94 -11.02 -0.09 -10.83
C THR A 94 -11.52 0.72 -9.62
N PHE A 95 -11.09 0.34 -8.42
CA PHE A 95 -11.43 1.08 -7.20
C PHE A 95 -10.73 2.44 -7.12
N MET A 96 -9.47 2.51 -7.57
CA MET A 96 -8.71 3.77 -7.53
C MET A 96 -9.25 4.76 -8.56
N ASN A 97 -9.67 4.28 -9.74
CA ASN A 97 -10.22 5.11 -10.82
C ASN A 97 -11.72 5.34 -10.67
N ASN A 98 -12.18 5.61 -9.49
CA ASN A 98 -13.58 5.88 -9.19
C ASN A 98 -13.70 7.22 -8.44
N PRO A 99 -14.45 8.20 -8.95
CA PRO A 99 -15.22 8.20 -10.21
C PRO A 99 -14.34 8.15 -11.46
N LYS A 100 -14.90 7.75 -12.60
CA LYS A 100 -14.13 7.59 -13.86
C LYS A 100 -13.42 8.86 -14.32
N ASN A 101 -13.95 10.02 -13.95
CA ASN A 101 -13.38 11.34 -14.25
C ASN A 101 -12.45 11.87 -13.16
N ILE A 102 -12.00 11.01 -12.25
CA ILE A 102 -11.12 11.39 -11.15
C ILE A 102 -9.86 12.07 -11.69
N SER A 103 -9.44 13.17 -11.07
CA SER A 103 -8.19 13.84 -11.43
C SER A 103 -6.98 12.95 -11.12
N ASN A 104 -5.86 13.19 -11.82
CA ASN A 104 -4.62 12.47 -11.53
C ASN A 104 -4.14 12.70 -10.09
N LEU A 105 -4.33 13.90 -9.58
CA LEU A 105 -3.95 14.24 -8.21
C LEU A 105 -4.78 13.42 -7.20
N ASP A 106 -6.10 13.37 -7.38
CA ASP A 106 -6.98 12.62 -6.49
C ASP A 106 -6.78 11.10 -6.62
N PHE A 107 -6.49 10.62 -7.82
CA PHE A 107 -6.13 9.23 -8.05
C PHE A 107 -4.88 8.84 -7.25
N LYS A 108 -3.82 9.65 -7.35
CA LYS A 108 -2.58 9.43 -6.60
C LYS A 108 -2.80 9.49 -5.09
N ASP A 109 -3.68 10.37 -4.65
CA ASP A 109 -4.05 10.50 -3.23
C ASP A 109 -4.75 9.23 -2.72
N LYS A 110 -5.69 8.69 -3.48
CA LYS A 110 -6.35 7.42 -3.15
C LYS A 110 -5.35 6.27 -3.08
N VAL A 111 -4.44 6.19 -4.05
CA VAL A 111 -3.39 5.16 -4.08
C VAL A 111 -2.48 5.29 -2.87
N THR A 112 -2.11 6.52 -2.50
CA THR A 112 -1.28 6.77 -1.32
C THR A 112 -1.95 6.24 -0.06
N LYS A 113 -3.23 6.57 0.16
CA LYS A 113 -3.98 6.14 1.33
C LYS A 113 -4.11 4.62 1.40
N ILE A 114 -4.45 3.99 0.28
CA ILE A 114 -4.64 2.54 0.24
C ILE A 114 -3.31 1.79 0.40
N PHE A 115 -2.23 2.34 -0.13
CA PHE A 115 -0.89 1.78 0.06
C PHE A 115 -0.49 1.82 1.54
N ILE A 116 -0.71 2.94 2.23
CA ILE A 116 -0.43 3.06 3.67
C ILE A 116 -1.22 2.00 4.45
N HIS A 117 -2.49 1.82 4.12
CA HIS A 117 -3.35 0.81 4.74
C HIS A 117 -2.77 -0.60 4.56
N GLY A 118 -2.43 -0.97 3.33
CA GLY A 118 -1.83 -2.26 3.02
C GLY A 118 -0.48 -2.46 3.69
N PHE A 119 0.33 -1.43 3.74
CA PHE A 119 1.64 -1.45 4.41
C PHE A 119 1.50 -1.73 5.91
N LEU A 120 0.56 -1.09 6.58
CA LEU A 120 0.32 -1.33 8.00
C LEU A 120 -0.16 -2.76 8.27
N HIS A 121 -0.95 -3.35 7.37
CA HIS A 121 -1.31 -4.76 7.46
C HIS A 121 -0.08 -5.66 7.37
N LEU A 122 0.87 -5.34 6.50
CA LEU A 122 2.13 -6.11 6.42
C LEU A 122 2.94 -6.02 7.71
N LEU A 123 2.80 -4.93 8.46
CA LEU A 123 3.45 -4.75 9.77
C LEU A 123 2.67 -5.40 10.92
N GLY A 124 1.56 -6.07 10.63
CA GLY A 124 0.78 -6.79 11.63
C GLY A 124 -0.42 -6.03 12.20
N HIS A 125 -0.70 -4.82 11.72
CA HIS A 125 -1.93 -4.10 12.11
C HIS A 125 -3.16 -4.81 11.56
N ASP A 126 -4.22 -4.81 12.33
CA ASP A 126 -5.51 -5.41 11.96
C ASP A 126 -6.64 -4.46 12.34
N HIS A 127 -7.84 -4.70 11.78
CA HIS A 127 -9.02 -3.88 12.05
C HIS A 127 -10.26 -4.70 12.40
N VAL A 128 -10.09 -5.97 12.81
CA VAL A 128 -11.20 -6.84 13.19
C VAL A 128 -11.82 -6.41 14.52
N LYS A 129 -10.98 -6.11 15.51
CA LYS A 129 -11.43 -5.59 16.82
C LYS A 129 -11.47 -4.06 16.78
N LEU A 130 -12.46 -3.46 17.47
CA LEU A 130 -12.63 -2.01 17.51
C LEU A 130 -11.37 -1.28 17.99
N LYS A 131 -10.68 -1.80 19.01
CA LYS A 131 -9.44 -1.23 19.53
C LYS A 131 -8.34 -1.22 18.47
N ASP A 132 -8.20 -2.33 17.74
CA ASP A 132 -7.21 -2.48 16.68
C ASP A 132 -7.53 -1.59 15.49
N PHE A 133 -8.81 -1.50 15.12
CA PHE A 133 -9.29 -0.59 14.08
C PHE A 133 -8.91 0.86 14.39
N LYS A 134 -9.19 1.33 15.61
CA LYS A 134 -8.85 2.70 16.02
C LYS A 134 -7.36 2.96 15.96
N ARG A 135 -6.54 2.03 16.44
CA ARG A 135 -5.09 2.15 16.41
C ARG A 135 -4.56 2.22 14.99
N MET A 136 -5.02 1.34 14.13
CA MET A 136 -4.62 1.31 12.73
C MET A 136 -5.01 2.61 12.02
N ASN A 137 -6.23 3.08 12.23
CA ASN A 137 -6.72 4.34 11.65
C ASN A 137 -5.89 5.54 12.09
N GLN A 138 -5.50 5.60 13.36
CA GLN A 138 -4.63 6.65 13.89
C GLN A 138 -3.24 6.63 13.22
N GLU A 139 -2.67 5.44 13.03
CA GLU A 139 -1.37 5.30 12.38
C GLU A 139 -1.45 5.67 10.90
N GLU A 140 -2.51 5.27 10.21
CA GLU A 140 -2.75 5.68 8.81
C GLU A 140 -2.77 7.20 8.68
N GLU A 141 -3.51 7.88 9.54
CA GLU A 141 -3.60 9.34 9.52
C GLU A 141 -2.26 10.02 9.81
N LYS A 142 -1.51 9.51 10.77
CA LYS A 142 -0.18 10.04 11.10
C LYS A 142 0.77 9.97 9.91
N ILE A 143 0.81 8.83 9.26
CA ILE A 143 1.68 8.63 8.08
C ILE A 143 1.22 9.55 6.95
N TYR A 144 -0.07 9.58 6.65
CA TYR A 144 -0.64 10.38 5.57
C TYR A 144 -0.37 11.87 5.78
N LYS A 145 -0.67 12.40 6.95
CA LYS A 145 -0.43 13.81 7.27
C LYS A 145 1.05 14.18 7.18
N PHE A 146 1.92 13.31 7.64
CA PHE A 146 3.37 13.52 7.57
C PHE A 146 3.85 13.61 6.12
N ILE A 147 3.38 12.71 5.26
CA ILE A 147 3.69 12.73 3.82
C ILE A 147 3.21 14.02 3.19
N LYS A 148 1.98 14.45 3.48
CA LYS A 148 1.40 15.69 2.92
C LYS A 148 2.22 16.92 3.30
N ILE A 149 2.57 17.07 4.56
CA ILE A 149 3.38 18.19 5.04
C ILE A 149 4.75 18.21 4.33
N LYS A 150 5.40 17.06 4.22
CA LYS A 150 6.69 16.96 3.54
C LYS A 150 6.61 17.26 2.05
N SER A 151 5.57 16.77 1.38
CA SER A 151 5.34 17.03 -0.05
C SER A 151 5.15 18.51 -0.32
N GLU A 152 4.40 19.22 0.52
CA GLU A 152 4.18 20.66 0.41
C GLU A 152 5.47 21.47 0.59
N LYS A 153 6.37 21.02 1.48
CA LYS A 153 7.66 21.70 1.71
C LYS A 153 8.65 21.52 0.56
N ILE A 154 8.49 20.47 -0.23
CA ILE A 154 9.39 20.14 -1.35
C ILE A 154 8.88 20.75 -2.66
N ALA A 155 7.59 21.00 -2.74
CA ALA A 155 6.93 21.52 -3.94
C ALA A 155 7.32 23.00 -4.21
#